data_0b4df783dcbb4e18e05f6681cf960f42
#
_entry.id   0b4df783dcbb4e18e05f6681cf960f42
#
_cell.length_a   1.000
_cell.length_b   1.000
_cell.length_c   1.000
_cell.angle_alpha   90.00
_cell.angle_beta   90.00
_cell.angle_gamma   90.00
#
_symmetry.space_group_name_H-M   'P 1'
#
loop_
_entity.id
_entity.type
_entity.pdbx_description
1 polymer ?
#
loop_
_entity_poly.entity_id
_entity_poly.type
_entity_poly.pdbx_seq_one_letter_code
_entity_poly.pdbx_strand_id
1 'polypeptide(L)'
;MRPNTLVCIGLFAAVAASSCAGLPARLRGHTYPPDFRYIERSEIRSAMWQLASDVHQLDELMRRPGPVDEAQRAQIAALLSAMDDTARSLATSGRPTNHPLIEDNLEGFRQALATARTSIASEHPNYYLVGSVSGACLGCHGPEH
;
A
#
# COMPACT_ATOMS: atom_id res chain seq x y z
N MET A 1 -17.26 -51.78 -15.94
CA MET A 1 -16.45 -50.56 -15.89
C MET A 1 -15.40 -50.72 -14.79
N ARG A 2 -14.14 -50.66 -15.11
CA ARG A 2 -13.05 -50.94 -14.14
C ARG A 2 -12.80 -49.69 -13.30
N PRO A 3 -12.82 -49.77 -11.93
CA PRO A 3 -12.71 -48.61 -11.04
C PRO A 3 -11.37 -47.85 -11.14
N ASN A 4 -10.33 -48.49 -11.70
CA ASN A 4 -8.97 -47.89 -11.78
C ASN A 4 -8.84 -46.79 -12.83
N THR A 5 -9.72 -46.70 -13.82
CA THR A 5 -9.62 -45.69 -14.89
C THR A 5 -10.10 -44.31 -14.44
N LEU A 6 -11.07 -44.24 -13.51
CA LEU A 6 -11.59 -43.00 -12.96
C LEU A 6 -10.60 -42.33 -11.98
N VAL A 7 -9.84 -43.13 -11.23
CA VAL A 7 -8.84 -42.64 -10.29
C VAL A 7 -7.66 -41.97 -11.03
N CYS A 8 -7.21 -42.54 -12.15
CA CYS A 8 -6.13 -41.98 -12.96
C CYS A 8 -6.50 -40.64 -13.60
N ILE A 9 -7.76 -40.48 -14.05
CA ILE A 9 -8.21 -39.21 -14.68
C ILE A 9 -8.28 -38.08 -13.62
N GLY A 10 -8.72 -38.38 -12.40
CA GLY A 10 -8.77 -37.42 -11.29
C GLY A 10 -7.39 -36.93 -10.87
N LEU A 11 -6.37 -37.79 -10.85
CA LEU A 11 -4.99 -37.44 -10.48
C LEU A 11 -4.32 -36.55 -11.54
N PHE A 12 -4.57 -36.79 -12.83
CA PHE A 12 -4.02 -35.95 -13.91
C PHE A 12 -4.61 -34.55 -13.93
N ALA A 13 -5.91 -34.39 -13.62
CA ALA A 13 -6.55 -33.08 -13.56
C ALA A 13 -6.02 -32.20 -12.38
N ALA A 14 -5.69 -32.83 -11.24
CA ALA A 14 -5.15 -32.13 -10.07
C ALA A 14 -3.71 -31.63 -10.30
N VAL A 15 -2.88 -32.35 -11.02
CA VAL A 15 -1.49 -31.98 -11.33
C VAL A 15 -1.44 -30.82 -12.35
N ALA A 16 -2.36 -30.76 -13.31
CA ALA A 16 -2.42 -29.70 -14.31
C ALA A 16 -2.82 -28.34 -13.71
N ALA A 17 -3.64 -28.30 -12.66
CA ALA A 17 -4.05 -27.05 -12.00
C ALA A 17 -2.94 -26.40 -11.17
N SER A 18 -2.00 -27.18 -10.65
CA SER A 18 -0.91 -26.67 -9.79
C SER A 18 0.23 -26.00 -10.57
N SER A 19 0.37 -26.25 -11.86
CA SER A 19 1.50 -25.76 -12.67
C SER A 19 1.31 -24.36 -13.26
N CYS A 20 0.07 -23.83 -13.31
CA CYS A 20 -0.18 -22.52 -13.93
C CYS A 20 0.12 -21.32 -13.02
N ALA A 21 0.12 -21.48 -11.70
CA ALA A 21 0.29 -20.35 -10.76
C ALA A 21 1.71 -19.78 -10.72
N GLY A 22 2.73 -20.56 -11.06
CA GLY A 22 4.14 -20.13 -11.02
C GLY A 22 4.74 -19.62 -12.33
N LEU A 23 4.03 -19.87 -13.46
CA LEU A 23 4.54 -19.51 -14.79
C LEU A 23 4.75 -18.00 -15.01
N PRO A 24 3.80 -17.13 -14.63
CA PRO A 24 3.96 -15.69 -14.83
C PRO A 24 5.11 -15.07 -14.03
N ALA A 25 5.40 -15.58 -12.83
CA ALA A 25 6.51 -15.07 -12.02
C ALA A 25 7.88 -15.48 -12.59
N ARG A 26 8.00 -16.69 -13.14
CA ARG A 26 9.24 -17.17 -13.78
C ARG A 26 9.52 -16.44 -15.10
N LEU A 27 8.48 -16.17 -15.89
CA LEU A 27 8.62 -15.42 -17.14
C LEU A 27 9.07 -13.97 -16.88
N ARG A 28 8.61 -13.34 -15.81
CA ARG A 28 9.00 -11.97 -15.43
C ARG A 28 10.49 -11.85 -15.13
N GLY A 29 11.10 -12.84 -14.47
CA GLY A 29 12.53 -12.86 -14.22
C GLY A 29 13.41 -12.87 -15.49
N HIS A 30 12.84 -13.24 -16.64
CA HIS A 30 13.52 -13.19 -17.95
C HIS A 30 13.16 -11.96 -18.79
N THR A 31 12.08 -11.26 -18.44
CA THR A 31 11.53 -10.14 -19.25
C THR A 31 11.93 -8.77 -18.71
N TYR A 32 12.17 -8.67 -17.40
CA TYR A 32 12.57 -7.41 -16.76
C TYR A 32 14.03 -7.45 -16.33
N PRO A 33 14.74 -6.29 -16.34
CA PRO A 33 16.10 -6.20 -15.81
C PRO A 33 16.19 -6.64 -14.35
N PRO A 34 17.36 -7.11 -13.87
CA PRO A 34 17.53 -7.57 -12.48
C PRO A 34 17.27 -6.49 -11.42
N ASP A 35 17.46 -5.24 -11.77
CA ASP A 35 17.22 -4.05 -10.95
C ASP A 35 15.78 -3.55 -11.01
N PHE A 36 14.92 -4.14 -11.86
CA PHE A 36 13.52 -3.77 -11.98
C PHE A 36 12.66 -4.38 -10.87
N ARG A 37 11.82 -3.58 -10.22
CA ARG A 37 10.82 -4.06 -9.27
C ARG A 37 9.44 -4.12 -9.94
N TYR A 38 8.97 -5.32 -10.22
CA TYR A 38 7.60 -5.51 -10.64
C TYR A 38 6.67 -5.47 -9.41
N ILE A 39 5.72 -4.53 -9.40
CA ILE A 39 4.69 -4.42 -8.36
C ILE A 39 3.40 -5.05 -8.90
N GLU A 40 2.87 -6.02 -8.17
CA GLU A 40 1.64 -6.71 -8.54
C GLU A 40 0.43 -5.79 -8.33
N ARG A 41 -0.57 -5.90 -9.22
CA ARG A 41 -1.83 -5.15 -9.08
C ARG A 41 -2.54 -5.42 -7.75
N SER A 42 -2.46 -6.64 -7.24
CA SER A 42 -3.01 -7.01 -5.93
C SER A 42 -2.28 -6.33 -4.78
N GLU A 43 -0.96 -6.18 -4.87
CA GLU A 43 -0.12 -5.47 -3.89
C GLU A 43 -0.54 -4.00 -3.79
N ILE A 44 -0.63 -3.31 -4.94
CA ILE A 44 -1.08 -1.91 -4.98
C ILE A 44 -2.51 -1.78 -4.45
N ARG A 45 -3.42 -2.63 -4.91
CA ARG A 45 -4.82 -2.58 -4.46
C ARG A 45 -4.93 -2.74 -2.95
N SER A 46 -4.22 -3.70 -2.39
CA SER A 46 -4.20 -3.93 -0.93
C SER A 46 -3.66 -2.71 -0.18
N ALA A 47 -2.54 -2.17 -0.63
CA ALA A 47 -1.94 -0.98 -0.01
C ALA A 47 -2.88 0.25 -0.12
N MET A 48 -3.52 0.49 -1.27
CA MET A 48 -4.45 1.60 -1.45
C MET A 48 -5.71 1.46 -0.58
N TRP A 49 -6.25 0.24 -0.41
CA TRP A 49 -7.35 -0.01 0.52
C TRP A 49 -6.96 0.25 1.97
N GLN A 50 -5.76 -0.17 2.37
CA GLN A 50 -5.25 0.09 3.72
C GLN A 50 -5.07 1.59 3.95
N LEU A 51 -4.39 2.30 3.04
CA LEU A 51 -4.20 3.75 3.13
C LEU A 51 -5.55 4.50 3.17
N ALA A 52 -6.53 4.12 2.35
CA ALA A 52 -7.85 4.74 2.35
C ALA A 52 -8.58 4.52 3.68
N SER A 53 -8.46 3.32 4.27
CA SER A 53 -9.02 3.02 5.60
C SER A 53 -8.36 3.86 6.69
N ASP A 54 -7.03 3.99 6.66
CA ASP A 54 -6.30 4.75 7.66
C ASP A 54 -6.57 6.26 7.56
N VAL A 55 -6.68 6.80 6.34
CA VAL A 55 -7.08 8.19 6.10
C VAL A 55 -8.51 8.43 6.61
N HIS A 56 -9.44 7.52 6.34
CA HIS A 56 -10.80 7.64 6.86
C HIS A 56 -10.84 7.68 8.39
N GLN A 57 -10.11 6.81 9.06
CA GLN A 57 -10.00 6.80 10.51
C GLN A 57 -9.34 8.09 11.04
N LEU A 58 -8.32 8.59 10.35
CA LEU A 58 -7.66 9.85 10.68
C LEU A 58 -8.64 11.02 10.59
N ASP A 59 -9.42 11.10 9.52
CA ASP A 59 -10.44 12.12 9.32
C ASP A 59 -11.51 12.07 10.41
N GLU A 60 -11.95 10.88 10.83
CA GLU A 60 -12.91 10.73 11.93
C GLU A 60 -12.34 11.22 13.27
N LEU A 61 -11.06 10.95 13.55
CA LEU A 61 -10.39 11.48 14.74
C LEU A 61 -10.30 13.01 14.67
N MET A 62 -9.96 13.59 13.52
CA MET A 62 -9.80 15.01 13.33
C MET A 62 -11.13 15.80 13.38
N ARG A 63 -12.27 15.15 13.10
CA ARG A 63 -13.61 15.76 13.19
C ARG A 63 -14.20 15.76 14.60
N ARG A 64 -13.60 15.06 15.56
CA ARG A 64 -14.10 15.04 16.93
C ARG A 64 -14.12 16.45 17.52
N PRO A 65 -15.23 16.88 18.15
CA PRO A 65 -15.29 18.19 18.77
C PRO A 65 -14.44 18.25 20.02
N GLY A 66 -13.87 19.43 20.30
CA GLY A 66 -13.06 19.69 21.48
C GLY A 66 -11.54 19.64 21.23
N PRO A 67 -10.77 19.90 22.28
CA PRO A 67 -9.31 19.83 22.19
C PRO A 67 -8.86 18.37 22.05
N VAL A 68 -7.82 18.16 21.27
CA VAL A 68 -7.20 16.84 21.10
C VAL A 68 -6.52 16.43 22.41
N ASP A 69 -6.99 15.36 23.01
CA ASP A 69 -6.37 14.78 24.21
C ASP A 69 -5.18 13.85 23.87
N GLU A 70 -4.47 13.40 24.88
CA GLU A 70 -3.28 12.54 24.70
C GLU A 70 -3.61 11.19 24.06
N ALA A 71 -4.76 10.61 24.38
CA ALA A 71 -5.19 9.34 23.80
C ALA A 71 -5.50 9.49 22.31
N GLN A 72 -6.19 10.56 21.93
CA GLN A 72 -6.46 10.89 20.54
C GLN A 72 -5.16 11.20 19.78
N ARG A 73 -4.22 11.93 20.40
CA ARG A 73 -2.90 12.19 19.82
C ARG A 73 -2.14 10.90 19.53
N ALA A 74 -2.14 9.97 20.48
CA ALA A 74 -1.50 8.66 20.31
C ALA A 74 -2.13 7.85 19.17
N GLN A 75 -3.47 7.89 19.02
CA GLN A 75 -4.18 7.24 17.91
C GLN A 75 -3.79 7.85 16.55
N ILE A 76 -3.73 9.19 16.46
CA ILE A 76 -3.28 9.90 15.25
C ILE A 76 -1.84 9.49 14.90
N ALA A 77 -0.93 9.47 15.88
CA ALA A 77 0.46 9.07 15.65
C ALA A 77 0.57 7.63 15.14
N ALA A 78 -0.23 6.71 15.69
CA ALA A 78 -0.27 5.31 15.26
C ALA A 78 -0.76 5.17 13.81
N LEU A 79 -1.82 5.88 13.41
CA LEU A 79 -2.33 5.87 12.04
C LEU A 79 -1.30 6.43 11.05
N LEU A 80 -0.67 7.57 11.35
CA LEU A 80 0.37 8.14 10.49
C LEU A 80 1.56 7.18 10.33
N SER A 81 1.90 6.41 11.37
CA SER A 81 2.95 5.40 11.31
C SER A 81 2.53 4.20 10.45
N ALA A 82 1.30 3.70 10.61
CA ALA A 82 0.75 2.61 9.82
C ALA A 82 0.70 2.97 8.32
N MET A 83 0.30 4.21 8.00
CA MET A 83 0.33 4.70 6.62
C MET A 83 1.75 4.76 6.04
N ASP A 84 2.77 5.20 6.82
CA ASP A 84 4.17 5.20 6.35
C ASP A 84 4.68 3.76 6.14
N ASP A 85 4.31 2.81 6.99
CA ASP A 85 4.69 1.39 6.83
C ASP A 85 4.04 0.80 5.57
N THR A 86 2.77 1.10 5.31
CA THR A 86 2.07 0.71 4.09
C THR A 86 2.71 1.34 2.84
N ALA A 87 3.01 2.64 2.87
CA ALA A 87 3.70 3.33 1.79
C ALA A 87 5.10 2.74 1.55
N ARG A 88 5.82 2.42 2.63
CA ARG A 88 7.16 1.81 2.56
C ARG A 88 7.13 0.43 1.90
N SER A 89 6.04 -0.33 2.04
CA SER A 89 5.89 -1.63 1.36
C SER A 89 5.90 -1.48 -0.18
N LEU A 90 5.45 -0.34 -0.70
CA LEU A 90 5.48 0.00 -2.13
C LEU A 90 6.80 0.66 -2.56
N ALA A 91 7.70 1.02 -1.63
CA ALA A 91 8.93 1.71 -1.94
C ALA A 91 9.85 0.87 -2.84
N THR A 92 10.44 1.52 -3.82
CA THR A 92 11.23 0.87 -4.88
C THR A 92 12.72 0.89 -4.60
N SER A 93 13.16 1.67 -3.60
CA SER A 93 14.58 1.91 -3.30
C SER A 93 15.35 2.43 -4.51
N GLY A 94 14.71 3.28 -5.32
CA GLY A 94 15.29 3.86 -6.54
C GLY A 94 15.30 2.92 -7.75
N ARG A 95 14.70 1.71 -7.65
CA ARG A 95 14.57 0.80 -8.79
C ARG A 95 13.38 1.19 -9.67
N PRO A 96 13.51 1.11 -10.99
CA PRO A 96 12.38 1.32 -11.90
C PRO A 96 11.30 0.26 -11.69
N THR A 97 10.05 0.64 -11.91
CA THR A 97 8.88 -0.25 -11.73
C THR A 97 7.95 -0.20 -12.95
N ASN A 98 6.91 -1.00 -12.88
CA ASN A 98 5.79 -0.93 -13.83
C ASN A 98 4.73 0.11 -13.43
N HIS A 99 5.00 0.99 -12.45
CA HIS A 99 4.09 2.00 -11.93
C HIS A 99 4.78 3.36 -11.76
N PRO A 100 4.93 4.16 -12.84
CA PRO A 100 5.62 5.45 -12.79
C PRO A 100 5.04 6.42 -11.76
N LEU A 101 3.71 6.44 -11.58
CA LEU A 101 3.07 7.31 -10.59
C LEU A 101 3.54 7.03 -9.15
N ILE A 102 3.83 5.76 -8.82
CA ILE A 102 4.40 5.40 -7.52
C ILE A 102 5.85 5.88 -7.43
N GLU A 103 6.64 5.70 -8.50
CA GLU A 103 8.03 6.17 -8.52
C GLU A 103 8.12 7.67 -8.27
N ASP A 104 7.26 8.44 -8.93
CA ASP A 104 7.31 9.91 -8.93
C ASP A 104 6.73 10.52 -7.64
N ASN A 105 5.74 9.90 -7.01
CA ASN A 105 4.94 10.56 -5.97
C ASN A 105 5.04 9.92 -4.57
N LEU A 106 5.47 8.66 -4.45
CA LEU A 106 5.46 7.94 -3.18
C LEU A 106 6.34 8.62 -2.11
N GLU A 107 7.50 9.13 -2.50
CA GLU A 107 8.40 9.79 -1.55
C GLU A 107 7.80 11.11 -1.05
N GLY A 108 7.13 11.88 -1.91
CA GLY A 108 6.40 13.09 -1.52
C GLY A 108 5.29 12.78 -0.50
N PHE A 109 4.54 11.70 -0.71
CA PHE A 109 3.53 11.23 0.24
C PHE A 109 4.16 10.85 1.59
N ARG A 110 5.24 10.08 1.59
CA ARG A 110 5.96 9.70 2.81
C ARG A 110 6.53 10.91 3.57
N GLN A 111 6.98 11.92 2.84
CA GLN A 111 7.47 13.17 3.42
C GLN A 111 6.36 13.98 4.09
N ALA A 112 5.14 13.99 3.51
CA ALA A 112 3.97 14.57 4.14
C ALA A 112 3.61 13.86 5.46
N LEU A 113 3.63 12.52 5.47
CA LEU A 113 3.44 11.72 6.70
C LEU A 113 4.50 12.03 7.77
N ALA A 114 5.77 12.10 7.41
CA ALA A 114 6.86 12.42 8.33
C ALA A 114 6.70 13.83 8.92
N THR A 115 6.32 14.80 8.11
CA THR A 115 6.06 16.16 8.53
C THR A 115 4.88 16.22 9.52
N ALA A 116 3.77 15.53 9.22
CA ALA A 116 2.62 15.44 10.11
C ALA A 116 2.99 14.81 11.47
N ARG A 117 3.76 13.71 11.45
CA ARG A 117 4.22 13.02 12.67
C ARG A 117 5.11 13.93 13.53
N THR A 118 6.06 14.63 12.93
CA THR A 118 6.93 15.57 13.63
C THR A 118 6.10 16.68 14.25
N SER A 119 5.11 17.18 13.52
CA SER A 119 4.23 18.26 13.99
C SER A 119 3.42 17.88 15.23
N ILE A 120 2.83 16.67 15.27
CA ILE A 120 2.05 16.24 16.44
C ILE A 120 2.92 15.86 17.65
N ALA A 121 4.19 15.51 17.42
CA ALA A 121 5.14 15.20 18.49
C ALA A 121 5.71 16.47 19.15
N SER A 122 5.50 17.65 18.58
CA SER A 122 6.01 18.91 19.12
C SER A 122 5.25 19.34 20.39
N GLU A 123 5.84 20.24 21.15
CA GLU A 123 5.21 20.85 22.33
C GLU A 123 3.93 21.61 21.97
N HIS A 124 3.91 22.23 20.77
CA HIS A 124 2.75 22.94 20.22
C HIS A 124 2.30 22.25 18.92
N PRO A 125 1.47 21.21 19.00
CA PRO A 125 1.09 20.41 17.83
C PRO A 125 0.31 21.22 16.78
N ASN A 126 0.71 21.07 15.51
CA ASN A 126 -0.01 21.67 14.39
C ASN A 126 -0.84 20.59 13.67
N TYR A 127 -2.10 20.46 14.05
CA TYR A 127 -3.03 19.47 13.48
C TYR A 127 -3.46 19.78 12.05
N TYR A 128 -3.24 20.98 11.54
CA TYR A 128 -3.46 21.31 10.13
C TYR A 128 -2.62 20.39 9.20
N LEU A 129 -1.37 20.14 9.58
CA LEU A 129 -0.48 19.25 8.81
C LEU A 129 -0.95 17.80 8.82
N VAL A 130 -1.64 17.37 9.88
CA VAL A 130 -2.27 16.06 9.95
C VAL A 130 -3.45 15.96 8.96
N GLY A 131 -4.33 16.96 8.98
CA GLY A 131 -5.48 17.02 8.07
C GLY A 131 -5.07 17.16 6.59
N SER A 132 -3.90 17.74 6.32
CA SER A 132 -3.40 17.88 4.94
C SER A 132 -2.88 16.58 4.30
N VAL A 133 -2.68 15.51 5.09
CA VAL A 133 -2.18 14.22 4.59
C VAL A 133 -3.09 13.62 3.52
N SER A 134 -4.42 13.75 3.68
CA SER A 134 -5.39 13.29 2.68
C SER A 134 -5.22 13.99 1.32
N GLY A 135 -4.80 15.25 1.32
CA GLY A 135 -4.50 16.00 0.09
C GLY A 135 -3.27 15.46 -0.67
N ALA A 136 -2.34 14.80 0.00
CA ALA A 136 -1.16 14.22 -0.66
C ALA A 136 -1.51 13.03 -1.58
N CYS A 137 -2.71 12.43 -1.41
CA CYS A 137 -3.22 11.39 -2.31
C CYS A 137 -3.45 11.93 -3.75
N LEU A 138 -3.68 13.22 -3.90
CA LEU A 138 -3.90 13.87 -5.19
C LEU A 138 -2.65 13.86 -6.08
N GLY A 139 -1.45 13.66 -5.52
CA GLY A 139 -0.24 13.50 -6.31
C GLY A 139 -0.29 12.31 -7.26
N CYS A 140 -0.95 11.21 -6.83
CA CYS A 140 -1.17 10.02 -7.67
C CYS A 140 -2.59 9.96 -8.27
N HIS A 141 -3.59 10.52 -7.58
CA HIS A 141 -5.01 10.46 -7.94
C HIS A 141 -5.58 11.81 -8.38
N GLY A 142 -4.75 12.67 -8.98
CA GLY A 142 -5.20 13.97 -9.52
C GLY A 142 -6.26 13.83 -10.62
N PRO A 143 -6.95 14.95 -10.94
CA PRO A 143 -8.06 14.94 -11.90
C PRO A 143 -7.65 14.57 -13.34
N GLU A 144 -6.36 14.48 -13.62
CA GLU A 144 -5.82 14.18 -14.96
C GLU A 144 -5.32 12.74 -15.14
N HIS A 145 -5.58 11.84 -14.15
CA HIS A 145 -5.12 10.45 -14.17
C HIS A 145 -6.25 9.45 -14.05
#